data_ab950f0083ba1e3de018121a49ff2551
#
_entry.id   ab950f0083ba1e3de018121a49ff2551
#
_cell.length_a   1.000
_cell.length_b   1.000
_cell.length_c   1.000
_cell.angle_alpha   90.00
_cell.angle_beta   90.00
_cell.angle_gamma   90.00
#
_symmetry.space_group_name_H-M   'P 1'
#
loop_
_entity.id
_entity.type
_entity.pdbx_description
1 polymer ?
#
loop_
_entity_poly.entity_id
_entity_poly.type
_entity_poly.pdbx_seq_one_letter_code
_entity_poly.pdbx_strand_id
1 'polypeptide(L)'
;IVTLDCEVKCSNGFPDPKIAQEEMLSITIKNHQSKRIVVWGVGKFTTDREDVTYVECESEVHLLKEFLIFWEKHLPDCISGWNTEFFDIPYICNRIKKLFGEDELKRLSPWGSVQEREVYKMGRNHQVYNIQGVAALDYLDLYKKFTYSAQESYRLDHIAKVELGESKDGNPYNTFSEWYQKDFQSFIEYNIQDVEIVDKLEDKM
;
A
#
# COMPACT_ATOMS: atom_id res chain seq x y z
N ILE A 1 10.68 10.43 -1.93
CA ILE A 1 10.23 9.01 -1.94
C ILE A 1 9.16 8.85 -0.88
N VAL A 2 8.15 8.04 -1.19
CA VAL A 2 7.13 7.61 -0.24
C VAL A 2 7.00 6.08 -0.28
N THR A 3 6.82 5.46 0.88
CA THR A 3 6.35 4.08 0.99
C THR A 3 4.84 4.08 1.05
N LEU A 4 4.19 3.26 0.23
CA LEU A 4 2.74 3.14 0.15
C LEU A 4 2.34 1.70 0.42
N ASP A 5 1.28 1.52 1.18
CA ASP A 5 0.61 0.25 1.44
C ASP A 5 -0.90 0.45 1.54
N CYS A 6 -1.69 -0.54 1.18
CA CYS A 6 -3.13 -0.47 1.28
C CYS A 6 -3.76 -1.77 1.78
N GLU A 7 -4.83 -1.63 2.54
CA GLU A 7 -5.60 -2.76 3.04
C GLU A 7 -7.02 -2.75 2.46
N VAL A 8 -7.46 -3.92 2.07
CA VAL A 8 -8.76 -4.11 1.40
C VAL A 8 -9.59 -5.18 2.10
N LYS A 9 -10.90 -5.14 1.93
CA LYS A 9 -11.78 -6.20 2.41
C LYS A 9 -11.38 -7.54 1.79
N CYS A 10 -11.54 -8.60 2.56
CA CYS A 10 -11.18 -9.95 2.19
C CYS A 10 -12.34 -10.90 2.49
N SER A 11 -13.39 -10.83 1.65
CA SER A 11 -14.63 -11.60 1.88
C SER A 11 -14.54 -13.03 1.32
N ASN A 12 -13.86 -13.22 0.18
CA ASN A 12 -13.82 -14.47 -0.56
C ASN A 12 -12.39 -14.86 -1.00
N GLY A 13 -11.46 -14.95 -0.06
CA GLY A 13 -10.06 -15.24 -0.36
C GLY A 13 -9.23 -14.00 -0.66
N PHE A 14 -8.00 -14.18 -1.17
CA PHE A 14 -7.10 -13.07 -1.44
C PHE A 14 -7.64 -12.20 -2.60
N PRO A 15 -7.78 -10.88 -2.41
CA PRO A 15 -8.34 -9.99 -3.41
C PRO A 15 -7.49 -9.92 -4.68
N ASP A 16 -8.15 -9.98 -5.85
CA ASP A 16 -7.48 -9.82 -7.14
C ASP A 16 -7.37 -8.33 -7.50
N PRO A 17 -6.17 -7.77 -7.61
CA PRO A 17 -5.99 -6.35 -7.92
C PRO A 17 -6.49 -5.97 -9.32
N LYS A 18 -6.52 -6.91 -10.29
CA LYS A 18 -7.07 -6.66 -11.63
C LYS A 18 -8.58 -6.47 -11.62
N ILE A 19 -9.29 -7.23 -10.79
CA ILE A 19 -10.75 -7.14 -10.63
C ILE A 19 -11.11 -6.00 -9.68
N ALA A 20 -10.34 -5.84 -8.61
CA ALA A 20 -10.52 -4.87 -7.54
C ALA A 20 -11.99 -4.80 -7.08
N GLN A 21 -12.54 -5.95 -6.69
CA GLN A 21 -13.94 -6.07 -6.35
C GLN A 21 -14.24 -5.58 -4.94
N GLU A 22 -13.35 -5.91 -4.00
CA GLU A 22 -13.52 -5.59 -2.59
C GLU A 22 -13.20 -4.12 -2.31
N GLU A 23 -13.86 -3.55 -1.31
CA GLU A 23 -13.64 -2.15 -0.90
C GLU A 23 -12.31 -1.98 -0.20
N MET A 24 -11.69 -0.83 -0.39
CA MET A 24 -10.51 -0.42 0.37
C MET A 24 -10.90 -0.01 1.79
N LEU A 25 -10.09 -0.44 2.75
CA LEU A 25 -10.27 -0.15 4.18
C LEU A 25 -9.30 0.93 4.65
N SER A 26 -8.08 0.91 4.14
CA SER A 26 -7.09 1.94 4.43
C SER A 26 -6.08 2.12 3.29
N ILE A 27 -5.49 3.30 3.24
CA ILE A 27 -4.27 3.62 2.49
C ILE A 27 -3.31 4.27 3.47
N THR A 28 -2.08 3.81 3.50
CA THR A 28 -1.02 4.37 4.34
C THR A 28 0.15 4.82 3.47
N ILE A 29 0.62 6.05 3.72
CA ILE A 29 1.81 6.60 3.09
C ILE A 29 2.78 7.04 4.17
N LYS A 30 4.05 6.61 4.04
CA LYS A 30 5.16 7.14 4.82
C LYS A 30 6.12 7.91 3.93
N ASN A 31 6.41 9.14 4.27
CA ASN A 31 7.40 9.96 3.57
C ASN A 31 8.79 9.71 4.16
N HIS A 32 9.74 9.29 3.32
CA HIS A 32 11.10 8.92 3.74
C HIS A 32 11.90 10.08 4.32
N GLN A 33 11.72 11.28 3.78
CA GLN A 33 12.49 12.45 4.21
C GLN A 33 11.98 13.03 5.53
N SER A 34 10.66 13.21 5.66
CA SER A 34 10.06 13.79 6.87
C SER A 34 9.76 12.74 7.94
N LYS A 35 9.81 11.46 7.60
CA LYS A 35 9.39 10.30 8.40
C LYS A 35 7.92 10.36 8.86
N ARG A 36 7.13 11.29 8.31
CA ARG A 36 5.70 11.41 8.62
C ARG A 36 4.88 10.35 7.91
N ILE A 37 3.87 9.86 8.60
CA ILE A 37 2.91 8.88 8.11
C ILE A 37 1.54 9.53 8.01
N VAL A 38 0.86 9.31 6.91
CA VAL A 38 -0.55 9.68 6.72
C VAL A 38 -1.34 8.43 6.42
N VAL A 39 -2.43 8.24 7.14
CA VAL A 39 -3.32 7.09 6.99
C VAL A 39 -4.73 7.57 6.72
N TRP A 40 -5.35 7.11 5.66
CA TRP A 40 -6.78 7.22 5.41
C TRP A 40 -7.44 5.90 5.75
N GLY A 41 -8.45 5.89 6.59
CA GLY A 41 -9.09 4.65 7.01
C GLY A 41 -10.61 4.78 7.15
N VAL A 42 -11.33 3.70 6.78
CA VAL A 42 -12.79 3.62 6.90
C VAL A 42 -13.15 3.04 8.25
N GLY A 43 -12.98 3.84 9.29
CA GLY A 43 -13.24 3.46 10.69
C GLY A 43 -12.50 4.35 11.66
N LYS A 44 -12.69 4.09 12.95
CA LYS A 44 -12.09 4.88 14.03
C LYS A 44 -10.71 4.33 14.39
N PHE A 45 -9.74 5.23 14.46
CA PHE A 45 -8.41 4.97 14.95
C PHE A 45 -7.92 6.16 15.77
N THR A 46 -7.20 5.90 16.85
CA THR A 46 -6.62 6.93 17.70
C THR A 46 -5.15 6.63 17.95
N THR A 47 -4.34 7.67 18.00
CA THR A 47 -2.91 7.52 18.27
C THR A 47 -2.37 8.77 18.98
N ASP A 48 -1.42 8.58 19.90
CA ASP A 48 -0.67 9.65 20.54
C ASP A 48 0.64 9.97 19.79
N ARG A 49 0.87 9.31 18.65
CA ARG A 49 2.06 9.51 17.82
C ARG A 49 1.98 10.82 17.06
N GLU A 50 2.95 11.71 17.27
CA GLU A 50 3.04 13.02 16.59
C GLU A 50 3.44 12.91 15.11
N ASP A 51 4.07 11.80 14.72
CA ASP A 51 4.49 11.52 13.34
C ASP A 51 3.38 10.91 12.48
N VAL A 52 2.26 10.47 13.07
CA VAL A 52 1.12 9.85 12.40
C VAL A 52 -0.05 10.83 12.31
N THR A 53 -0.55 11.03 11.10
CA THR A 53 -1.80 11.76 10.84
C THR A 53 -2.84 10.76 10.34
N TYR A 54 -3.93 10.61 11.08
CA TYR A 54 -5.05 9.76 10.67
C TYR A 54 -6.21 10.60 10.13
N VAL A 55 -6.72 10.21 8.97
CA VAL A 55 -7.91 10.80 8.34
C VAL A 55 -9.03 9.77 8.38
N GLU A 56 -9.97 9.97 9.32
CA GLU A 56 -11.17 9.12 9.43
C GLU A 56 -12.10 9.37 8.24
N CYS A 57 -12.42 8.31 7.51
CA CYS A 57 -13.29 8.35 6.35
C CYS A 57 -14.58 7.58 6.60
N GLU A 58 -15.70 8.12 6.15
CA GLU A 58 -17.02 7.51 6.32
C GLU A 58 -17.25 6.34 5.35
N SER A 59 -16.49 6.28 4.26
CA SER A 59 -16.61 5.27 3.21
C SER A 59 -15.35 5.24 2.35
N GLU A 60 -15.21 4.18 1.55
CA GLU A 60 -14.15 4.09 0.54
C GLU A 60 -14.16 5.28 -0.44
N VAL A 61 -15.35 5.73 -0.84
CA VAL A 61 -15.49 6.90 -1.74
C VAL A 61 -14.88 8.16 -1.10
N HIS A 62 -15.11 8.35 0.20
CA HIS A 62 -14.51 9.45 0.96
C HIS A 62 -12.99 9.27 1.08
N LEU A 63 -12.54 8.07 1.43
CA LEU A 63 -11.13 7.71 1.53
C LEU A 63 -10.35 8.04 0.25
N LEU A 64 -10.83 7.56 -0.89
CA LEU A 64 -10.15 7.77 -2.17
C LEU A 64 -10.17 9.24 -2.62
N LYS A 65 -11.22 10.00 -2.30
CA LYS A 65 -11.28 11.45 -2.58
C LYS A 65 -10.25 12.22 -1.75
N GLU A 66 -10.20 11.96 -0.44
CA GLU A 66 -9.22 12.60 0.46
C GLU A 66 -7.78 12.23 0.08
N PHE A 67 -7.56 10.96 -0.26
CA PHE A 67 -6.28 10.46 -0.77
C PHE A 67 -5.87 11.22 -2.05
N LEU A 68 -6.76 11.35 -3.05
CA LEU A 68 -6.46 12.06 -4.30
C LEU A 68 -6.17 13.55 -4.07
N ILE A 69 -6.92 14.21 -3.18
CA ILE A 69 -6.68 15.62 -2.81
C ILE A 69 -5.30 15.78 -2.18
N PHE A 70 -4.92 14.90 -1.28
CA PHE A 70 -3.59 14.90 -0.66
C PHE A 70 -2.51 14.61 -1.69
N TRP A 71 -2.71 13.57 -2.52
CA TRP A 71 -1.77 13.15 -3.54
C TRP A 71 -1.40 14.26 -4.50
N GLU A 72 -2.37 14.98 -5.05
CA GLU A 72 -2.13 16.13 -5.95
C GLU A 72 -1.30 17.26 -5.32
N LYS A 73 -1.48 17.48 -4.03
CA LYS A 73 -0.73 18.51 -3.29
C LYS A 73 0.70 18.10 -2.95
N HIS A 74 0.96 16.81 -2.81
CA HIS A 74 2.19 16.25 -2.27
C HIS A 74 2.79 15.19 -3.19
N LEU A 75 2.57 15.32 -4.50
CA LEU A 75 3.04 14.38 -5.52
C LEU A 75 4.46 13.87 -5.23
N PRO A 76 4.66 12.58 -5.03
CA PRO A 76 5.98 12.02 -4.83
C PRO A 76 6.69 11.85 -6.17
N ASP A 77 8.02 11.95 -6.16
CA ASP A 77 8.84 11.56 -7.33
C ASP A 77 8.90 10.05 -7.48
N CYS A 78 8.78 9.33 -6.35
CA CYS A 78 8.94 7.88 -6.32
C CYS A 78 8.02 7.26 -5.26
N ILE A 79 7.35 6.16 -5.65
CA ILE A 79 6.59 5.27 -4.77
C ILE A 79 7.44 4.02 -4.53
N SER A 80 7.59 3.65 -3.27
CA SER A 80 8.14 2.39 -2.82
C SER A 80 7.08 1.61 -2.04
N GLY A 81 7.35 0.34 -1.75
CA GLY A 81 6.49 -0.52 -0.95
C GLY A 81 6.85 -1.99 -1.17
N TRP A 82 6.12 -2.89 -0.57
CA TRP A 82 6.38 -4.32 -0.67
C TRP A 82 5.37 -5.02 -1.58
N ASN A 83 5.78 -5.42 -2.77
CA ASN A 83 4.92 -5.97 -3.83
C ASN A 83 3.90 -4.93 -4.38
N THR A 84 4.19 -3.66 -4.19
CA THR A 84 3.31 -2.53 -4.49
C THR A 84 3.02 -2.38 -5.98
N GLU A 85 3.99 -2.74 -6.86
CA GLU A 85 3.79 -2.71 -8.32
C GLU A 85 2.70 -3.69 -8.77
N PHE A 86 2.54 -4.84 -8.08
CA PHE A 86 1.63 -5.90 -8.49
C PHE A 86 0.35 -5.98 -7.65
N PHE A 87 0.26 -5.22 -6.55
CA PHE A 87 -0.92 -5.23 -5.71
C PHE A 87 -1.47 -3.82 -5.43
N ASP A 88 -0.76 -3.00 -4.65
CA ASP A 88 -1.30 -1.74 -4.13
C ASP A 88 -1.62 -0.74 -5.24
N ILE A 89 -0.65 -0.45 -6.11
CA ILE A 89 -0.83 0.50 -7.21
C ILE A 89 -1.96 0.05 -8.15
N PRO A 90 -1.98 -1.19 -8.66
CA PRO A 90 -3.09 -1.68 -9.47
C PRO A 90 -4.44 -1.64 -8.75
N TYR A 91 -4.47 -2.00 -7.47
CA TYR A 91 -5.71 -2.00 -6.71
C TYR A 91 -6.28 -0.59 -6.57
N ILE A 92 -5.48 0.37 -6.14
CA ILE A 92 -5.87 1.79 -6.02
C ILE A 92 -6.33 2.33 -7.38
N CYS A 93 -5.56 2.10 -8.44
CA CYS A 93 -5.90 2.57 -9.78
C CYS A 93 -7.23 1.99 -10.25
N ASN A 94 -7.45 0.68 -10.09
CA ASN A 94 -8.68 0.02 -10.51
C ASN A 94 -9.89 0.44 -9.66
N ARG A 95 -9.71 0.71 -8.36
CA ARG A 95 -10.80 1.26 -7.52
C ARG A 95 -11.17 2.68 -7.91
N ILE A 96 -10.18 3.55 -8.15
CA ILE A 96 -10.42 4.92 -8.64
C ILE A 96 -11.16 4.87 -9.98
N LYS A 97 -10.67 4.06 -10.94
CA LYS A 97 -11.29 3.89 -12.26
C LYS A 97 -12.73 3.40 -12.16
N LYS A 98 -12.98 2.43 -11.28
CA LYS A 98 -14.31 1.82 -11.09
C LYS A 98 -15.33 2.76 -10.44
N LEU A 99 -14.90 3.57 -9.47
CA LEU A 99 -15.79 4.43 -8.68
C LEU A 99 -15.96 5.82 -9.29
N PHE A 100 -14.92 6.35 -9.95
CA PHE A 100 -14.90 7.74 -10.40
C PHE A 100 -14.64 7.89 -11.91
N GLY A 101 -14.16 6.86 -12.57
CA GLY A 101 -13.81 6.89 -14.00
C GLY A 101 -12.34 7.21 -14.26
N GLU A 102 -11.98 7.16 -15.55
CA GLU A 102 -10.58 7.31 -15.98
C GLU A 102 -10.03 8.74 -15.83
N ASP A 103 -10.90 9.75 -15.84
CA ASP A 103 -10.44 11.13 -15.67
C ASP A 103 -9.92 11.39 -14.26
N GLU A 104 -10.55 10.81 -13.24
CA GLU A 104 -10.05 10.90 -11.86
C GLU A 104 -8.75 10.09 -11.65
N LEU A 105 -8.56 8.98 -12.38
CA LEU A 105 -7.32 8.22 -12.36
C LEU A 105 -6.12 9.06 -12.83
N LYS A 106 -6.31 9.94 -13.80
CA LYS A 106 -5.26 10.83 -14.33
C LYS A 106 -4.66 11.75 -13.28
N ARG A 107 -5.40 12.04 -12.20
CA ARG A 107 -4.94 12.87 -11.07
C ARG A 107 -3.76 12.28 -10.30
N LEU A 108 -3.52 10.97 -10.43
CA LEU A 108 -2.32 10.35 -9.87
C LEU A 108 -1.02 10.81 -10.55
N SER A 109 -1.12 11.31 -11.79
CA SER A 109 0.04 11.75 -12.59
C SER A 109 0.14 13.27 -12.64
N PRO A 110 1.33 13.86 -12.39
CA PRO A 110 1.54 15.29 -12.58
C PRO A 110 1.35 15.74 -14.02
N TRP A 111 1.37 14.80 -14.97
CA TRP A 111 1.18 15.07 -16.40
C TRP A 111 -0.19 14.60 -16.93
N GLY A 112 -1.07 14.15 -16.04
CA GLY A 112 -2.39 13.66 -16.39
C GLY A 112 -2.39 12.39 -17.26
N SER A 113 -1.36 11.55 -17.11
CA SER A 113 -1.19 10.33 -17.90
C SER A 113 -0.88 9.13 -17.02
N VAL A 114 -1.81 8.19 -16.99
CA VAL A 114 -1.66 6.90 -16.31
C VAL A 114 -1.92 5.80 -17.34
N GLN A 115 -0.95 4.92 -17.53
CA GLN A 115 -0.98 3.88 -18.56
C GLN A 115 -1.05 2.50 -17.95
N GLU A 116 -2.08 1.76 -18.30
CA GLU A 116 -2.22 0.34 -17.98
C GLU A 116 -1.35 -0.52 -18.91
N ARG A 117 -0.65 -1.50 -18.34
CA ARG A 117 0.17 -2.48 -19.08
C ARG A 117 0.01 -3.86 -18.49
N GLU A 118 0.20 -4.89 -19.32
CA GLU A 118 0.38 -6.27 -18.87
C GLU A 118 1.87 -6.64 -18.84
N VAL A 119 2.30 -7.25 -17.75
CA VAL A 119 3.66 -7.75 -17.55
C VAL A 119 3.59 -9.22 -17.18
N TYR A 120 4.33 -10.05 -17.91
CA TYR A 120 4.47 -11.47 -17.56
C TYR A 120 5.58 -11.66 -16.54
N LYS A 121 5.24 -12.06 -15.32
CA LYS A 121 6.18 -12.29 -14.23
C LYS A 121 5.69 -13.43 -13.33
N MET A 122 6.61 -14.22 -12.78
CA MET A 122 6.28 -15.35 -11.88
C MET A 122 5.26 -16.34 -12.48
N GLY A 123 5.36 -16.60 -13.80
CA GLY A 123 4.51 -17.58 -14.49
C GLY A 123 3.09 -17.13 -14.83
N ARG A 124 2.75 -15.85 -14.62
CA ARG A 124 1.42 -15.29 -14.93
C ARG A 124 1.49 -13.84 -15.43
N ASN A 125 0.41 -13.41 -16.08
CA ASN A 125 0.24 -12.03 -16.47
C ASN A 125 -0.25 -11.20 -15.27
N HIS A 126 0.41 -10.06 -15.06
CA HIS A 126 0.02 -9.05 -14.08
C HIS A 126 -0.39 -7.77 -14.80
N GLN A 127 -1.46 -7.15 -14.35
CA GLN A 127 -1.81 -5.79 -14.71
C GLN A 127 -0.99 -4.84 -13.84
N VAL A 128 -0.29 -3.90 -14.46
CA VAL A 128 0.48 -2.85 -13.79
C VAL A 128 0.12 -1.50 -14.36
N TYR A 129 0.36 -0.45 -13.57
CA TYR A 129 0.11 0.92 -13.96
C TYR A 129 1.40 1.73 -13.98
N ASN A 130 1.63 2.44 -15.07
CA ASN A 130 2.70 3.41 -15.20
C ASN A 130 2.11 4.81 -14.99
N ILE A 131 2.36 5.41 -13.84
CA ILE A 131 1.97 6.77 -13.51
C ILE A 131 3.05 7.69 -14.04
N GLN A 132 2.78 8.39 -15.15
CA GLN A 132 3.76 9.26 -15.80
C GLN A 132 4.19 10.39 -14.84
N GLY A 133 5.50 10.53 -14.63
CA GLY A 133 6.07 11.50 -13.71
C GLY A 133 6.28 11.01 -12.26
N VAL A 134 5.85 9.77 -11.95
CA VAL A 134 6.09 9.12 -10.65
C VAL A 134 6.75 7.78 -10.89
N ALA A 135 7.95 7.58 -10.36
CA ALA A 135 8.65 6.29 -10.46
C ALA A 135 8.04 5.29 -9.47
N ALA A 136 7.85 4.04 -9.90
CA ALA A 136 7.52 2.94 -8.99
C ALA A 136 8.78 2.09 -8.78
N LEU A 137 9.26 1.99 -7.54
CA LEU A 137 10.40 1.18 -7.12
C LEU A 137 9.94 0.18 -6.07
N ASP A 138 9.42 -0.96 -6.53
CA ASP A 138 8.98 -2.03 -5.63
C ASP A 138 10.17 -2.59 -4.84
N TYR A 139 10.10 -2.44 -3.51
CA TYR A 139 11.21 -2.84 -2.65
C TYR A 139 11.41 -4.36 -2.59
N LEU A 140 10.37 -5.15 -2.79
CA LEU A 140 10.50 -6.61 -2.92
C LEU A 140 11.37 -7.00 -4.13
N ASP A 141 11.23 -6.28 -5.24
CA ASP A 141 12.05 -6.52 -6.43
C ASP A 141 13.48 -6.07 -6.22
N LEU A 142 13.68 -4.92 -5.58
CA LEU A 142 15.00 -4.43 -5.21
C LEU A 142 15.69 -5.40 -4.24
N TYR A 143 14.98 -5.86 -3.21
CA TYR A 143 15.47 -6.83 -2.25
C TYR A 143 15.95 -8.11 -2.94
N LYS A 144 15.10 -8.72 -3.79
CA LYS A 144 15.47 -9.93 -4.56
C LYS A 144 16.66 -9.74 -5.49
N LYS A 145 16.82 -8.56 -6.05
CA LYS A 145 17.87 -8.26 -7.02
C LYS A 145 19.22 -8.01 -6.36
N PHE A 146 19.23 -7.41 -5.16
CA PHE A 146 20.45 -6.97 -4.50
C PHE A 146 20.88 -7.83 -3.32
N THR A 147 20.05 -8.80 -2.87
CA THR A 147 20.44 -9.80 -1.88
C THR A 147 21.03 -11.04 -2.54
N TYR A 148 22.18 -11.50 -2.05
CA TYR A 148 22.89 -12.65 -2.61
C TYR A 148 22.31 -14.00 -2.16
N SER A 149 21.58 -14.02 -1.04
CA SER A 149 21.05 -15.26 -0.46
C SER A 149 19.55 -15.38 -0.78
N ALA A 150 19.16 -16.52 -1.37
CA ALA A 150 17.74 -16.83 -1.52
C ALA A 150 17.10 -17.03 -0.14
N GLN A 151 15.89 -16.48 0.02
CA GLN A 151 15.11 -16.60 1.24
C GLN A 151 14.07 -17.72 1.12
N GLU A 152 13.73 -18.36 2.25
CA GLU A 152 12.67 -19.38 2.30
C GLU A 152 11.31 -18.80 1.96
N SER A 153 11.09 -17.54 2.34
CA SER A 153 9.88 -16.76 2.04
C SER A 153 10.24 -15.32 1.76
N TYR A 154 9.52 -14.71 0.82
CA TYR A 154 9.62 -13.28 0.50
C TYR A 154 8.43 -12.47 1.02
N ARG A 155 7.73 -12.98 2.03
CA ARG A 155 6.71 -12.20 2.74
C ARG A 155 7.39 -11.17 3.61
N LEU A 156 6.77 -10.00 3.75
CA LEU A 156 7.36 -8.88 4.50
C LEU A 156 7.67 -9.25 5.96
N ASP A 157 6.78 -10.01 6.62
CA ASP A 157 6.96 -10.52 7.97
C ASP A 157 8.22 -11.38 8.13
N HIS A 158 8.46 -12.27 7.15
CA HIS A 158 9.64 -13.13 7.15
C HIS A 158 10.93 -12.33 6.94
N ILE A 159 10.93 -11.43 5.97
CA ILE A 159 12.11 -10.60 5.66
C ILE A 159 12.41 -9.63 6.82
N ALA A 160 11.40 -9.04 7.44
CA ALA A 160 11.59 -8.23 8.65
C ALA A 160 12.28 -9.00 9.77
N LYS A 161 11.87 -10.25 9.98
CA LYS A 161 12.50 -11.12 10.98
C LYS A 161 13.95 -11.44 10.65
N VAL A 162 14.24 -11.77 9.39
CA VAL A 162 15.58 -12.13 8.91
C VAL A 162 16.51 -10.91 8.97
N GLU A 163 16.06 -9.78 8.44
CA GLU A 163 16.90 -8.61 8.24
C GLU A 163 16.95 -7.69 9.47
N LEU A 164 15.82 -7.46 10.12
CA LEU A 164 15.72 -6.51 11.23
C LEU A 164 15.70 -7.19 12.60
N GLY A 165 15.46 -8.51 12.66
CA GLY A 165 15.21 -9.22 13.90
C GLY A 165 13.85 -8.88 14.54
N GLU A 166 12.99 -8.15 13.82
CA GLU A 166 11.66 -7.75 14.26
C GLU A 166 10.63 -8.78 13.81
N SER A 167 9.73 -9.17 14.70
CA SER A 167 8.54 -9.93 14.32
C SER A 167 7.39 -8.96 14.10
N LYS A 168 6.72 -9.06 12.95
CA LYS A 168 5.47 -8.38 12.73
C LYS A 168 4.38 -9.03 13.59
N ASP A 169 3.56 -8.21 14.23
CA ASP A 169 2.39 -8.70 14.93
C ASP A 169 1.43 -9.30 13.91
N GLY A 170 1.22 -10.61 14.02
CA GLY A 170 0.34 -11.32 13.11
C GLY A 170 -1.13 -11.03 13.40
N ASN A 171 -2.00 -11.42 12.48
CA ASN A 171 -3.45 -11.38 12.69
C ASN A 171 -3.82 -12.16 13.96
N PRO A 172 -4.36 -11.51 15.01
CA PRO A 172 -4.76 -12.18 16.24
C PRO A 172 -6.10 -12.92 16.12
N TYR A 173 -6.79 -12.81 14.98
CA TYR A 173 -8.10 -13.41 14.70
C TYR A 173 -7.97 -14.56 13.69
N ASN A 174 -9.03 -15.38 13.59
CA ASN A 174 -9.04 -16.53 12.67
C ASN A 174 -9.04 -16.11 11.19
N THR A 175 -9.63 -14.97 10.88
CA THR A 175 -9.70 -14.44 9.52
C THR A 175 -9.35 -12.96 9.49
N PHE A 176 -8.89 -12.50 8.35
CA PHE A 176 -8.63 -11.08 8.11
C PHE A 176 -9.92 -10.24 8.23
N SER A 177 -11.04 -10.82 7.80
CA SER A 177 -12.35 -10.19 7.91
C SER A 177 -12.80 -9.99 9.36
N GLU A 178 -12.54 -10.96 10.24
CA GLU A 178 -12.81 -10.79 11.67
C GLU A 178 -11.97 -9.67 12.27
N TRP A 179 -10.73 -9.54 11.83
CA TRP A 179 -9.80 -8.56 12.38
C TRP A 179 -10.31 -7.13 12.18
N TYR A 180 -10.47 -6.69 10.93
CA TYR A 180 -10.90 -5.31 10.71
C TYR A 180 -12.32 -4.99 11.20
N GLN A 181 -13.19 -6.01 11.38
CA GLN A 181 -14.53 -5.81 11.92
C GLN A 181 -14.54 -5.70 13.45
N LYS A 182 -13.68 -6.42 14.15
CA LYS A 182 -13.67 -6.48 15.61
C LYS A 182 -12.66 -5.54 16.26
N ASP A 183 -11.54 -5.30 15.58
CA ASP A 183 -10.43 -4.52 16.10
C ASP A 183 -9.75 -3.70 15.00
N PHE A 184 -10.45 -2.66 14.58
CA PHE A 184 -9.95 -1.76 13.54
C PHE A 184 -8.72 -0.96 14.01
N GLN A 185 -8.56 -0.75 15.31
CA GLN A 185 -7.40 -0.08 15.90
C GLN A 185 -6.11 -0.86 15.59
N SER A 186 -6.04 -2.12 15.98
CA SER A 186 -4.85 -2.95 15.72
C SER A 186 -4.65 -3.23 14.23
N PHE A 187 -5.73 -3.24 13.45
CA PHE A 187 -5.67 -3.39 12.00
C PHE A 187 -4.96 -2.21 11.32
N ILE A 188 -5.23 -0.97 11.76
CA ILE A 188 -4.52 0.21 11.25
C ILE A 188 -3.07 0.25 11.76
N GLU A 189 -2.80 -0.14 13.00
CA GLU A 189 -1.44 -0.27 13.51
C GLU A 189 -0.61 -1.24 12.66
N TYR A 190 -1.20 -2.35 12.24
CA TYR A 190 -0.58 -3.30 11.33
C TYR A 190 -0.24 -2.66 9.98
N ASN A 191 -1.17 -1.91 9.36
CA ASN A 191 -0.92 -1.22 8.10
C ASN A 191 0.18 -0.14 8.22
N ILE A 192 0.24 0.56 9.37
CA ILE A 192 1.34 1.49 9.68
C ILE A 192 2.67 0.73 9.80
N GLN A 193 2.68 -0.41 10.48
CA GLN A 193 3.88 -1.22 10.66
C GLN A 193 4.46 -1.70 9.32
N ASP A 194 3.62 -1.97 8.30
CA ASP A 194 4.08 -2.39 6.98
C ASP A 194 4.94 -1.33 6.31
N VAL A 195 4.51 -0.08 6.27
CA VAL A 195 5.31 1.00 5.69
C VAL A 195 6.55 1.32 6.52
N GLU A 196 6.51 1.11 7.84
CA GLU A 196 7.67 1.31 8.71
C GLU A 196 8.74 0.23 8.52
N ILE A 197 8.32 -1.02 8.33
CA ILE A 197 9.25 -2.13 8.07
C ILE A 197 9.98 -1.90 6.74
N VAL A 198 9.27 -1.50 5.68
CA VAL A 198 9.90 -1.21 4.39
C VAL A 198 10.88 -0.06 4.51
N ASP A 199 10.53 1.03 5.22
CA ASP A 199 11.43 2.17 5.46
C ASP A 199 12.69 1.75 6.23
N LYS A 200 12.56 0.90 7.26
CA LYS A 200 13.70 0.35 8.00
C LYS A 200 14.60 -0.57 7.16
N LEU A 201 13.99 -1.37 6.29
CA LEU A 201 14.73 -2.22 5.35
C LEU A 201 15.54 -1.39 4.38
N GLU A 202 14.96 -0.30 3.86
CA GLU A 202 15.65 0.64 2.98
C GLU A 202 16.81 1.36 3.67
N ASP A 203 16.62 1.80 4.92
CA ASP A 203 17.70 2.43 5.69
C ASP A 203 18.86 1.47 6.00
N LYS A 204 18.62 0.14 6.04
CA LYS A 204 19.64 -0.88 6.34
C LYS A 204 20.43 -1.32 5.12
N MET A 205 19.86 -1.33 3.95
CA MET A 205 20.39 -1.96 2.74
C MET A 205 20.87 -0.93 1.71
#